data_6856632ab53d10f30b3d8d59cafe5a65
#
_entry.id   6856632ab53d10f30b3d8d59cafe5a65
#
_cell.length_a   1.000
_cell.length_b   1.000
_cell.length_c   1.000
_cell.angle_alpha   90.00
_cell.angle_beta   90.00
_cell.angle_gamma   90.00
#
_symmetry.space_group_name_H-M   'P 1'
#
loop_
_entity.id
_entity.type
_entity.pdbx_description
1 polymer ?
#
loop_
_entity_poly.entity_id
_entity_poly.type
_entity_poly.pdbx_seq_one_letter_code
_entity_poly.pdbx_strand_id
1 'polypeptide(L)'
;MIPMNNTQPTPYEMARDKYRTLGIDTDAVINTVSKLRISLCCPDGNTEYLCKAADKAFSYLPVRRKLTLSPNHADDRTTASPQSFQQWVDWARESDAGIDLLVPCRQQAFSSILSDTAQSAVSEAINLRRLGEYFGKALSVKSIISFCFDSQPRNDINPLAATARTCTSLDTLFSDPIAPAVALDALLSRGNDSELPVGYAVRNNKAVSVYADESAINRIPALLMYTDELSLIFRDDKNVSQIANLLVRSSILGRVHITIAPSSAPCGITAAWIMLARSVIKALLNAMLEPSEALKRLELTDDHISVAAIDEELEGYPCKQIWDQLLVFSGVGGSWLKDIKKFEGECANGK
;
A
#
# COMPACT_ATOMS: atom_id res chain seq x y z
N MET A 1 42.74 -6.45 37.31
CA MET A 1 41.70 -5.41 37.21
C MET A 1 41.16 -5.44 35.77
N ILE A 2 39.99 -5.99 35.58
CA ILE A 2 39.31 -5.94 34.29
C ILE A 2 38.63 -4.57 34.23
N PRO A 3 38.85 -3.72 33.23
CA PRO A 3 38.13 -2.46 33.11
C PRO A 3 36.65 -2.79 32.90
N MET A 4 35.80 -2.49 33.87
CA MET A 4 34.36 -2.41 33.67
C MET A 4 34.12 -1.26 32.71
N ASN A 5 33.85 -1.57 31.43
CA ASN A 5 33.29 -0.62 30.49
C ASN A 5 31.86 -0.30 30.97
N ASN A 6 31.74 0.70 31.81
CA ASN A 6 30.46 1.31 32.19
C ASN A 6 29.94 2.15 31.02
N THR A 7 29.61 1.52 29.91
CA THR A 7 28.83 2.16 28.85
C THR A 7 27.41 2.28 29.38
N GLN A 8 26.95 3.51 29.62
CA GLN A 8 25.54 3.75 29.96
C GLN A 8 24.67 3.18 28.83
N PRO A 9 23.55 2.49 29.16
CA PRO A 9 22.67 1.94 28.16
C PRO A 9 22.14 3.05 27.24
N THR A 10 22.08 2.75 25.94
CA THR A 10 21.51 3.66 24.95
C THR A 10 20.02 3.89 25.21
N PRO A 11 19.44 5.01 24.72
CA PRO A 11 18.00 5.24 24.83
C PRO A 11 17.16 4.07 24.26
N TYR A 12 17.65 3.41 23.21
CA TYR A 12 17.01 2.23 22.65
C TYR A 12 17.06 1.02 23.58
N GLU A 13 18.23 0.73 24.17
CA GLU A 13 18.37 -0.39 25.13
C GLU A 13 17.46 -0.24 26.34
N MET A 14 17.33 0.98 26.87
CA MET A 14 16.39 1.27 27.95
C MET A 14 14.92 1.04 27.52
N ALA A 15 14.55 1.47 26.30
CA ALA A 15 13.23 1.24 25.75
C ALA A 15 12.98 -0.26 25.52
N ARG A 16 13.93 -0.96 24.89
CA ARG A 16 13.85 -2.41 24.66
C ARG A 16 13.64 -3.20 25.94
N ASP A 17 14.38 -2.89 27.00
CA ASP A 17 14.26 -3.59 28.28
C ASP A 17 12.88 -3.34 28.91
N LYS A 18 12.32 -2.14 28.77
CA LYS A 18 10.95 -1.82 29.20
C LYS A 18 9.90 -2.62 28.42
N TYR A 19 9.99 -2.68 27.09
CA TYR A 19 9.08 -3.50 26.27
C TYR A 19 9.23 -5.00 26.54
N ARG A 20 10.45 -5.48 26.82
CA ARG A 20 10.68 -6.87 27.17
C ARG A 20 9.92 -7.30 28.44
N THR A 21 9.74 -6.42 29.43
CA THR A 21 8.92 -6.72 30.61
C THR A 21 7.44 -6.95 30.28
N LEU A 22 6.99 -6.50 29.11
CA LEU A 22 5.64 -6.68 28.57
C LEU A 22 5.55 -7.86 27.59
N GLY A 23 6.64 -8.60 27.40
CA GLY A 23 6.70 -9.72 26.46
C GLY A 23 6.85 -9.30 24.99
N ILE A 24 7.24 -8.04 24.71
CA ILE A 24 7.40 -7.52 23.35
C ILE A 24 8.87 -7.56 22.96
N ASP A 25 9.17 -8.23 21.85
CA ASP A 25 10.49 -8.24 21.20
C ASP A 25 10.57 -7.07 20.19
N THR A 26 11.17 -5.96 20.61
CA THR A 26 11.33 -4.77 19.77
C THR A 26 12.25 -4.98 18.56
N ASP A 27 13.22 -5.88 18.65
CA ASP A 27 14.10 -6.21 17.52
C ASP A 27 13.32 -6.97 16.44
N ALA A 28 12.44 -7.89 16.84
CA ALA A 28 11.52 -8.58 15.91
C ALA A 28 10.53 -7.61 15.28
N VAL A 29 10.01 -6.64 16.03
CA VAL A 29 9.11 -5.58 15.49
C VAL A 29 9.84 -4.72 14.46
N ILE A 30 11.03 -4.21 14.77
CA ILE A 30 11.87 -3.42 13.85
C ILE A 30 12.14 -4.21 12.56
N ASN A 31 12.55 -5.47 12.69
CA ASN A 31 12.83 -6.34 11.54
C ASN A 31 11.56 -6.60 10.69
N THR A 32 10.41 -6.73 11.31
CA THR A 32 9.12 -6.89 10.60
C THR A 32 8.78 -5.63 9.80
N VAL A 33 8.84 -4.46 10.44
CA VAL A 33 8.51 -3.19 9.79
C VAL A 33 9.49 -2.88 8.65
N SER A 34 10.79 -3.09 8.83
CA SER A 34 11.82 -2.84 7.80
C SER A 34 11.67 -3.73 6.56
N LYS A 35 10.99 -4.86 6.68
CA LYS A 35 10.72 -5.77 5.56
C LYS A 35 9.41 -5.48 4.83
N LEU A 36 8.56 -4.59 5.36
CA LEU A 36 7.35 -4.19 4.66
C LEU A 36 7.70 -3.60 3.30
N ARG A 37 6.96 -3.98 2.28
CA ARG A 37 7.01 -3.34 0.97
C ARG A 37 5.85 -2.36 0.87
N ILE A 38 6.18 -1.08 0.71
CA ILE A 38 5.19 -0.03 0.51
C ILE A 38 5.33 0.50 -0.90
N SER A 39 4.22 0.54 -1.62
CA SER A 39 4.15 1.05 -2.98
C SER A 39 3.78 2.53 -2.97
N LEU A 40 4.56 3.38 -3.64
CA LEU A 40 4.26 4.79 -3.85
C LEU A 40 3.56 4.94 -5.21
N CYS A 41 2.31 5.45 -5.20
CA CYS A 41 1.56 5.66 -6.43
C CYS A 41 2.05 6.90 -7.15
N CYS A 42 2.60 6.72 -8.36
CA CYS A 42 3.08 7.80 -9.19
C CYS A 42 1.92 8.54 -9.86
N PRO A 43 1.84 9.88 -9.75
CA PRO A 43 0.96 10.68 -10.59
C PRO A 43 1.47 10.70 -12.03
N ASP A 44 0.62 11.11 -12.98
CA ASP A 44 1.07 11.36 -14.34
C ASP A 44 2.15 12.46 -14.34
N GLY A 45 3.24 12.24 -15.10
CA GLY A 45 4.36 13.19 -15.11
C GLY A 45 5.60 12.68 -15.82
N ASN A 46 6.69 13.43 -15.70
CA ASN A 46 7.97 13.08 -16.28
C ASN A 46 8.62 11.91 -15.53
N THR A 47 8.97 10.84 -16.24
CA THR A 47 9.56 9.62 -15.67
C THR A 47 10.85 9.89 -14.91
N GLU A 48 11.76 10.68 -15.47
CA GLU A 48 13.06 10.97 -14.83
C GLU A 48 12.88 11.72 -13.51
N TYR A 49 11.96 12.71 -13.47
CA TYR A 49 11.63 13.41 -12.23
C TYR A 49 11.03 12.47 -11.20
N LEU A 50 10.06 11.64 -11.60
CA LEU A 50 9.36 10.73 -10.68
C LEU A 50 10.29 9.65 -10.11
N CYS A 51 11.24 9.15 -10.91
CA CYS A 51 12.28 8.23 -10.41
C CYS A 51 13.17 8.91 -9.35
N LYS A 52 13.65 10.13 -9.62
CA LYS A 52 14.42 10.93 -8.64
C LYS A 52 13.62 11.23 -7.37
N ALA A 53 12.35 11.59 -7.54
CA ALA A 53 11.43 11.85 -6.43
C ALA A 53 11.20 10.60 -5.57
N ALA A 54 11.05 9.43 -6.19
CA ALA A 54 10.91 8.16 -5.51
C ALA A 54 12.17 7.77 -4.73
N ASP A 55 13.36 7.89 -5.35
CA ASP A 55 14.63 7.65 -4.65
C ASP A 55 14.78 8.56 -3.45
N LYS A 56 14.45 9.84 -3.64
CA LYS A 56 14.49 10.82 -2.55
C LYS A 56 13.49 10.47 -1.45
N ALA A 57 12.26 10.06 -1.78
CA ALA A 57 11.27 9.65 -0.80
C ALA A 57 11.73 8.40 -0.02
N PHE A 58 12.19 7.37 -0.72
CA PHE A 58 12.65 6.14 -0.08
C PHE A 58 13.93 6.31 0.75
N SER A 59 14.74 7.34 0.51
CA SER A 59 15.87 7.65 1.40
C SER A 59 15.43 8.10 2.81
N TYR A 60 14.13 8.32 3.03
CA TYR A 60 13.54 8.69 4.32
C TYR A 60 12.48 7.70 4.83
N LEU A 61 12.29 6.58 4.14
CA LEU A 61 11.30 5.55 4.50
C LEU A 61 11.98 4.24 4.90
N PRO A 62 11.79 3.74 6.14
CA PRO A 62 12.44 2.52 6.63
C PRO A 62 11.71 1.25 6.17
N VAL A 63 11.48 1.13 4.85
CA VAL A 63 10.73 0.04 4.22
C VAL A 63 11.35 -0.36 2.89
N ARG A 64 10.95 -1.50 2.34
CA ARG A 64 11.36 -1.92 1.00
C ARG A 64 10.58 -1.16 -0.07
N ARG A 65 11.25 -0.90 -1.18
CA ARG A 65 10.80 -0.01 -2.26
C ARG A 65 9.83 -0.69 -3.21
N LYS A 66 8.77 0.05 -3.58
CA LYS A 66 7.84 -0.33 -4.63
C LYS A 66 7.17 0.91 -5.25
N LEU A 67 6.88 0.89 -6.54
CA LEU A 67 6.10 1.94 -7.20
C LEU A 67 4.82 1.38 -7.79
N THR A 68 3.76 2.17 -7.75
CA THR A 68 2.53 1.89 -8.50
C THR A 68 2.44 2.85 -9.68
N LEU A 69 2.45 2.29 -10.89
CA LEU A 69 2.37 3.02 -12.16
C LEU A 69 0.97 2.86 -12.77
N SER A 70 0.61 3.76 -13.68
CA SER A 70 -0.55 3.62 -14.57
C SER A 70 -0.09 3.36 -16.00
N PRO A 71 -0.95 2.91 -16.92
CA PRO A 71 -0.63 2.80 -18.35
C PRO A 71 -0.13 4.11 -18.97
N ASN A 72 -0.52 5.26 -18.40
CA ASN A 72 -0.09 6.59 -18.86
C ASN A 72 1.42 6.85 -18.67
N HIS A 73 2.11 6.03 -17.89
CA HIS A 73 3.56 6.12 -17.69
C HIS A 73 4.35 5.39 -18.77
N ALA A 74 3.68 4.79 -19.77
CA ALA A 74 4.35 4.22 -20.93
C ALA A 74 4.94 5.32 -21.81
N ASP A 75 6.15 5.13 -22.34
CA ASP A 75 6.79 6.05 -23.28
C ASP A 75 5.96 6.19 -24.56
N ASP A 76 5.34 5.09 -25.00
CA ASP A 76 4.36 5.08 -26.09
C ASP A 76 2.96 4.77 -25.51
N ARG A 77 2.11 5.79 -25.50
CA ARG A 77 0.73 5.68 -24.96
C ARG A 77 -0.21 4.84 -25.84
N THR A 78 0.20 4.49 -27.04
CA THR A 78 -0.64 3.72 -27.98
C THR A 78 -0.61 2.23 -27.71
N THR A 79 0.49 1.71 -27.15
CA THR A 79 0.63 0.29 -26.79
C THR A 79 1.50 0.13 -25.56
N ALA A 80 0.86 -0.07 -24.39
CA ALA A 80 1.59 -0.42 -23.17
C ALA A 80 2.28 -1.78 -23.35
N SER A 81 3.58 -1.78 -23.57
CA SER A 81 4.44 -2.95 -23.77
C SER A 81 5.59 -2.95 -22.74
N PRO A 82 6.29 -4.07 -22.51
CA PRO A 82 7.48 -4.08 -21.66
C PRO A 82 8.52 -3.03 -22.04
N GLN A 83 8.68 -2.75 -23.32
CA GLN A 83 9.62 -1.76 -23.87
C GLN A 83 9.24 -0.33 -23.49
N SER A 84 7.94 -0.01 -23.50
CA SER A 84 7.44 1.33 -23.12
C SER A 84 7.62 1.65 -21.63
N PHE A 85 8.00 0.68 -20.81
CA PHE A 85 8.30 0.87 -19.38
C PHE A 85 9.78 0.59 -19.05
N GLN A 86 10.66 0.50 -20.05
CA GLN A 86 12.04 0.06 -19.83
C GLN A 86 12.77 0.95 -18.83
N GLN A 87 12.60 2.26 -18.89
CA GLN A 87 13.22 3.21 -17.96
C GLN A 87 12.79 2.94 -16.50
N TRP A 88 11.52 2.61 -16.28
CA TRP A 88 11.01 2.26 -14.94
C TRP A 88 11.55 0.92 -14.44
N VAL A 89 11.69 -0.05 -15.34
CA VAL A 89 12.23 -1.38 -15.02
C VAL A 89 13.71 -1.27 -14.67
N ASP A 90 14.47 -0.45 -15.40
CA ASP A 90 15.89 -0.24 -15.15
C ASP A 90 16.10 0.46 -13.81
N TRP A 91 15.34 1.54 -13.55
CA TRP A 91 15.35 2.19 -12.23
C TRP A 91 15.01 1.20 -11.10
N ALA A 92 13.98 0.39 -11.29
CA ALA A 92 13.54 -0.56 -10.27
C ALA A 92 14.61 -1.63 -9.97
N ARG A 93 15.35 -2.10 -10.99
CA ARG A 93 16.48 -3.02 -10.80
C ARG A 93 17.63 -2.38 -10.04
N GLU A 94 18.01 -1.15 -10.40
CA GLU A 94 19.08 -0.40 -9.75
C GLU A 94 18.75 -0.08 -8.28
N SER A 95 17.47 0.16 -8.00
CA SER A 95 16.97 0.56 -6.68
C SER A 95 16.49 -0.61 -5.80
N ASP A 96 16.61 -1.86 -6.23
CA ASP A 96 16.01 -3.05 -5.60
C ASP A 96 14.50 -2.85 -5.31
N ALA A 97 13.78 -2.29 -6.27
CA ALA A 97 12.37 -1.94 -6.14
C ALA A 97 11.46 -2.90 -6.94
N GLY A 98 10.19 -2.98 -6.53
CA GLY A 98 9.12 -3.61 -7.31
C GLY A 98 8.28 -2.59 -8.05
N ILE A 99 7.50 -3.06 -9.03
CA ILE A 99 6.52 -2.26 -9.77
C ILE A 99 5.15 -2.91 -9.67
N ASP A 100 4.15 -2.11 -9.31
CA ASP A 100 2.72 -2.43 -9.38
C ASP A 100 2.05 -1.64 -10.51
N LEU A 101 0.89 -2.11 -10.95
CA LEU A 101 0.07 -1.39 -11.93
C LEU A 101 -1.29 -1.03 -11.35
N LEU A 102 -1.72 0.22 -11.58
CA LEU A 102 -3.08 0.68 -11.37
C LEU A 102 -3.69 0.94 -12.74
N VAL A 103 -4.62 0.08 -13.15
CA VAL A 103 -5.23 0.09 -14.48
C VAL A 103 -6.59 0.74 -14.41
N PRO A 104 -6.79 1.97 -14.93
CA PRO A 104 -8.12 2.56 -14.99
C PRO A 104 -8.99 1.82 -16.01
N CYS A 105 -10.18 1.39 -15.56
CA CYS A 105 -11.14 0.67 -16.37
C CYS A 105 -12.44 1.47 -16.47
N ARG A 106 -12.93 1.65 -17.69
CA ARG A 106 -14.26 2.23 -17.93
C ARG A 106 -15.31 1.13 -17.84
N GLN A 107 -16.11 1.14 -16.78
CA GLN A 107 -17.14 0.10 -16.57
C GLN A 107 -18.10 -0.01 -17.76
N GLN A 108 -18.43 1.11 -18.42
CA GLN A 108 -19.27 1.13 -19.61
C GLN A 108 -18.66 0.36 -20.79
N ALA A 109 -17.33 0.36 -20.95
CA ALA A 109 -16.67 -0.43 -21.98
C ALA A 109 -16.83 -1.93 -21.73
N PHE A 110 -16.67 -2.38 -20.49
CA PHE A 110 -16.83 -3.77 -20.08
C PHE A 110 -18.30 -4.26 -20.17
N SER A 111 -19.28 -3.37 -20.03
CA SER A 111 -20.71 -3.67 -20.13
C SER A 111 -21.29 -3.36 -21.51
N SER A 112 -20.48 -3.01 -22.49
CA SER A 112 -20.94 -2.57 -23.82
C SER A 112 -21.79 -3.63 -24.52
N ILE A 113 -22.85 -3.17 -25.20
CA ILE A 113 -23.66 -3.99 -26.12
C ILE A 113 -22.86 -4.29 -27.40
N LEU A 114 -21.95 -3.38 -27.79
CA LEU A 114 -21.07 -3.57 -28.92
C LEU A 114 -19.97 -4.56 -28.54
N SER A 115 -20.01 -5.74 -29.12
CA SER A 115 -19.04 -6.81 -28.83
C SER A 115 -17.61 -6.37 -29.01
N ASP A 116 -17.31 -5.62 -30.05
CA ASP A 116 -15.95 -5.15 -30.37
C ASP A 116 -15.41 -4.21 -29.30
N THR A 117 -16.28 -3.33 -28.74
CA THR A 117 -15.88 -2.43 -27.64
C THR A 117 -15.56 -3.21 -26.39
N ALA A 118 -16.39 -4.16 -26.01
CA ALA A 118 -16.17 -5.00 -24.83
C ALA A 118 -14.93 -5.89 -25.00
N GLN A 119 -14.74 -6.51 -26.17
CA GLN A 119 -13.57 -7.34 -26.48
C GLN A 119 -12.27 -6.51 -26.47
N SER A 120 -12.31 -5.30 -27.02
CA SER A 120 -11.15 -4.39 -27.02
C SER A 120 -10.75 -4.04 -25.58
N ALA A 121 -11.71 -3.64 -24.73
CA ALA A 121 -11.44 -3.29 -23.34
C ALA A 121 -10.86 -4.48 -22.53
N VAL A 122 -11.43 -5.67 -22.72
CA VAL A 122 -10.93 -6.89 -22.06
C VAL A 122 -9.54 -7.27 -22.56
N SER A 123 -9.30 -7.19 -23.87
CA SER A 123 -7.98 -7.50 -24.47
C SER A 123 -6.90 -6.54 -23.98
N GLU A 124 -7.20 -5.25 -23.87
CA GLU A 124 -6.29 -4.26 -23.30
C GLU A 124 -5.99 -4.60 -21.83
N ALA A 125 -7.00 -4.89 -21.01
CA ALA A 125 -6.82 -5.27 -19.62
C ALA A 125 -5.99 -6.55 -19.46
N ILE A 126 -6.18 -7.56 -20.32
CA ILE A 126 -5.34 -8.78 -20.34
C ILE A 126 -3.88 -8.45 -20.67
N ASN A 127 -3.63 -7.56 -21.63
CA ASN A 127 -2.27 -7.15 -21.96
C ASN A 127 -1.58 -6.42 -20.82
N LEU A 128 -2.29 -5.52 -20.14
CA LEU A 128 -1.77 -4.83 -18.95
C LEU A 128 -1.52 -5.78 -17.78
N ARG A 129 -2.38 -6.77 -17.60
CA ARG A 129 -2.17 -7.84 -16.63
C ARG A 129 -0.89 -8.63 -16.92
N ARG A 130 -0.65 -9.04 -18.17
CA ARG A 130 0.59 -9.71 -18.60
C ARG A 130 1.83 -8.83 -18.43
N LEU A 131 1.70 -7.52 -18.61
CA LEU A 131 2.75 -6.56 -18.31
C LEU A 131 3.11 -6.56 -16.81
N GLY A 132 2.12 -6.60 -15.91
CA GLY A 132 2.35 -6.75 -14.48
C GLY A 132 3.06 -8.06 -14.12
N GLU A 133 2.71 -9.17 -14.79
CA GLU A 133 3.43 -10.44 -14.64
C GLU A 133 4.89 -10.34 -15.10
N TYR A 134 5.13 -9.62 -16.20
CA TYR A 134 6.48 -9.34 -16.66
C TYR A 134 7.28 -8.58 -15.62
N PHE A 135 6.72 -7.54 -14.99
CA PHE A 135 7.39 -6.80 -13.93
C PHE A 135 7.72 -7.70 -12.75
N GLY A 136 6.76 -8.52 -12.29
CA GLY A 136 6.97 -9.45 -11.21
C GLY A 136 8.12 -10.43 -11.47
N LYS A 137 8.20 -10.96 -12.68
CA LYS A 137 9.29 -11.86 -13.11
C LYS A 137 10.62 -11.13 -13.28
N ALA A 138 10.61 -9.96 -13.95
CA ALA A 138 11.83 -9.20 -14.27
C ALA A 138 12.52 -8.64 -13.03
N LEU A 139 11.74 -8.32 -11.97
CA LEU A 139 12.22 -7.72 -10.73
C LEU A 139 12.27 -8.71 -9.56
N SER A 140 11.80 -9.95 -9.74
CA SER A 140 11.70 -10.97 -8.69
C SER A 140 10.93 -10.49 -7.46
N VAL A 141 9.97 -9.59 -7.66
CA VAL A 141 9.10 -9.01 -6.64
C VAL A 141 7.66 -9.17 -7.08
N LYS A 142 6.81 -9.73 -6.21
CA LYS A 142 5.38 -9.88 -6.50
C LYS A 142 4.78 -8.53 -6.90
N SER A 143 4.24 -8.44 -8.13
CA SER A 143 3.56 -7.27 -8.67
C SER A 143 2.06 -7.37 -8.38
N ILE A 144 1.44 -6.23 -8.09
CA ILE A 144 0.00 -6.10 -7.92
C ILE A 144 -0.54 -5.36 -9.13
N ILE A 145 -1.55 -5.95 -9.78
CA ILE A 145 -2.26 -5.33 -10.88
C ILE A 145 -3.68 -5.01 -10.37
N SER A 146 -3.94 -3.72 -10.13
CA SER A 146 -5.23 -3.27 -9.62
C SER A 146 -6.07 -2.69 -10.75
N PHE A 147 -7.17 -3.36 -11.11
CA PHE A 147 -8.15 -2.85 -12.07
C PHE A 147 -9.12 -1.92 -11.36
N CYS A 148 -9.06 -0.62 -11.67
CA CYS A 148 -9.85 0.43 -11.05
C CYS A 148 -11.04 0.80 -11.94
N PHE A 149 -12.23 0.35 -11.56
CA PHE A 149 -13.46 0.66 -12.27
C PHE A 149 -14.00 2.03 -11.86
N ASP A 150 -14.34 2.85 -12.85
CA ASP A 150 -14.99 4.13 -12.62
C ASP A 150 -16.46 3.94 -12.19
N SER A 151 -16.96 4.87 -11.38
CA SER A 151 -18.35 4.91 -10.90
C SER A 151 -19.23 5.80 -11.75
N GLN A 152 -19.12 5.73 -13.09
CA GLN A 152 -19.98 6.51 -13.96
C GLN A 152 -21.46 6.13 -13.75
N PRO A 153 -22.37 7.11 -13.66
CA PRO A 153 -23.79 6.81 -13.55
C PRO A 153 -24.24 5.99 -14.76
N ARG A 154 -24.90 4.87 -14.47
CA ARG A 154 -25.38 3.97 -15.51
C ARG A 154 -26.61 4.56 -16.18
N ASN A 155 -26.50 4.89 -17.47
CA ASN A 155 -27.62 5.20 -18.34
C ASN A 155 -28.10 3.94 -19.09
N ASP A 156 -27.91 2.77 -18.50
CA ASP A 156 -28.28 1.50 -19.14
C ASP A 156 -29.80 1.32 -19.13
N ILE A 157 -30.37 1.07 -20.31
CA ILE A 157 -31.79 0.76 -20.49
C ILE A 157 -32.18 -0.54 -19.72
N ASN A 158 -31.22 -1.48 -19.61
CA ASN A 158 -31.38 -2.72 -18.84
C ASN A 158 -30.16 -2.98 -17.94
N PRO A 159 -30.22 -2.56 -16.67
CA PRO A 159 -29.12 -2.71 -15.71
C PRO A 159 -28.71 -4.17 -15.46
N LEU A 160 -29.66 -5.12 -15.46
CA LEU A 160 -29.35 -6.54 -15.27
C LEU A 160 -28.53 -7.11 -16.42
N ALA A 161 -28.89 -6.75 -17.67
CA ALA A 161 -28.13 -7.18 -18.83
C ALA A 161 -26.72 -6.54 -18.88
N ALA A 162 -26.60 -5.28 -18.49
CA ALA A 162 -25.30 -4.61 -18.36
C ALA A 162 -24.43 -5.30 -17.30
N THR A 163 -25.00 -5.63 -16.15
CA THR A 163 -24.34 -6.39 -15.08
C THR A 163 -23.85 -7.75 -15.58
N ALA A 164 -24.72 -8.51 -16.27
CA ALA A 164 -24.33 -9.81 -16.83
C ALA A 164 -23.17 -9.70 -17.84
N ARG A 165 -23.19 -8.69 -18.71
CA ARG A 165 -22.08 -8.44 -19.65
C ARG A 165 -20.79 -8.10 -18.93
N THR A 166 -20.84 -7.25 -17.89
CA THR A 166 -19.65 -6.94 -17.07
C THR A 166 -19.08 -8.20 -16.44
N CYS A 167 -19.92 -9.07 -15.85
CA CYS A 167 -19.48 -10.35 -15.30
C CYS A 167 -18.81 -11.23 -16.36
N THR A 168 -19.39 -11.35 -17.56
CA THR A 168 -18.79 -12.12 -18.66
C THR A 168 -17.42 -11.55 -19.08
N SER A 169 -17.29 -10.23 -19.13
CA SER A 169 -16.02 -9.56 -19.42
C SER A 169 -14.97 -9.83 -18.33
N LEU A 170 -15.37 -9.78 -17.05
CA LEU A 170 -14.51 -10.11 -15.93
C LEU A 170 -14.11 -11.59 -15.92
N ASP A 171 -15.06 -12.52 -16.24
CA ASP A 171 -14.73 -13.93 -16.38
C ASP A 171 -13.67 -14.15 -17.47
N THR A 172 -13.79 -13.46 -18.60
CA THR A 172 -12.80 -13.53 -19.68
C THR A 172 -11.44 -12.99 -19.23
N LEU A 173 -11.42 -11.83 -18.56
CA LEU A 173 -10.21 -11.21 -18.03
C LEU A 173 -9.48 -12.15 -17.05
N PHE A 174 -10.21 -12.80 -16.15
CA PHE A 174 -9.63 -13.64 -15.09
C PHE A 174 -9.51 -15.12 -15.46
N SER A 175 -9.98 -15.54 -16.64
CA SER A 175 -9.75 -16.89 -17.16
C SER A 175 -8.34 -17.09 -17.73
N ASP A 176 -7.69 -16.01 -18.15
CA ASP A 176 -6.31 -16.08 -18.65
C ASP A 176 -5.35 -16.39 -17.47
N PRO A 177 -4.53 -17.45 -17.55
CA PRO A 177 -3.69 -17.84 -16.44
C PRO A 177 -2.61 -16.80 -16.14
N ILE A 178 -2.35 -16.55 -14.86
CA ILE A 178 -1.25 -15.71 -14.38
C ILE A 178 -0.22 -16.55 -13.62
N ALA A 179 0.95 -15.97 -13.41
CA ALA A 179 1.97 -16.57 -12.56
C ALA A 179 1.71 -16.19 -11.08
N PRO A 180 0.97 -16.98 -10.30
CA PRO A 180 0.51 -16.57 -8.97
C PRO A 180 1.66 -16.34 -7.98
N ALA A 181 2.84 -16.91 -8.26
CA ALA A 181 4.02 -16.71 -7.42
C ALA A 181 4.63 -15.30 -7.53
N VAL A 182 4.33 -14.54 -8.60
CA VAL A 182 4.93 -13.23 -8.87
C VAL A 182 3.93 -12.09 -9.03
N ALA A 183 2.65 -12.39 -9.28
CA ALA A 183 1.62 -11.38 -9.54
C ALA A 183 0.33 -11.67 -8.77
N LEU A 184 -0.36 -10.59 -8.38
CA LEU A 184 -1.66 -10.59 -7.77
C LEU A 184 -2.55 -9.61 -8.55
N ASP A 185 -3.68 -10.10 -9.06
CA ASP A 185 -4.72 -9.27 -9.64
C ASP A 185 -5.68 -8.80 -8.55
N ALA A 186 -6.03 -7.53 -8.54
CA ALA A 186 -6.94 -6.95 -7.57
C ALA A 186 -7.99 -6.08 -8.28
N LEU A 187 -9.23 -6.13 -7.80
CA LEU A 187 -10.31 -5.29 -8.27
C LEU A 187 -10.55 -4.14 -7.30
N LEU A 188 -10.59 -2.92 -7.83
CA LEU A 188 -10.88 -1.70 -7.11
C LEU A 188 -12.02 -0.97 -7.80
N SER A 189 -13.04 -0.58 -7.03
CA SER A 189 -14.13 0.22 -7.54
C SER A 189 -14.26 1.53 -6.76
N ARG A 190 -14.61 2.60 -7.46
CA ARG A 190 -14.80 3.94 -6.88
C ARG A 190 -16.28 4.27 -6.81
N GLY A 191 -16.72 4.81 -5.67
CA GLY A 191 -18.09 5.29 -5.47
C GLY A 191 -19.08 4.19 -5.04
N ASN A 192 -20.37 4.54 -5.06
CA ASN A 192 -21.45 3.68 -4.55
C ASN A 192 -21.74 2.45 -5.42
N ASP A 193 -21.29 2.44 -6.70
CA ASP A 193 -21.46 1.30 -7.62
C ASP A 193 -20.36 0.24 -7.45
N SER A 194 -19.57 0.34 -6.39
CA SER A 194 -18.45 -0.55 -6.07
C SER A 194 -18.87 -2.00 -5.78
N GLU A 195 -20.17 -2.24 -5.55
CA GLU A 195 -20.65 -3.56 -5.11
C GLU A 195 -20.48 -4.65 -6.17
N LEU A 196 -20.61 -4.31 -7.46
CA LEU A 196 -20.56 -5.32 -8.51
C LEU A 196 -19.16 -5.92 -8.73
N PRO A 197 -18.10 -5.14 -9.00
CA PRO A 197 -16.75 -5.71 -9.15
C PRO A 197 -16.26 -6.40 -7.88
N VAL A 198 -16.49 -5.80 -6.71
CA VAL A 198 -16.11 -6.40 -5.41
C VAL A 198 -16.90 -7.67 -5.14
N GLY A 199 -18.22 -7.67 -5.35
CA GLY A 199 -19.06 -8.85 -5.20
C GLY A 199 -18.69 -9.97 -6.19
N TYR A 200 -18.26 -9.62 -7.41
CA TYR A 200 -17.69 -10.58 -8.37
C TYR A 200 -16.38 -11.17 -7.82
N ALA A 201 -15.44 -10.34 -7.37
CA ALA A 201 -14.16 -10.77 -6.84
C ALA A 201 -14.33 -11.74 -5.67
N VAL A 202 -15.17 -11.38 -4.69
CA VAL A 202 -15.46 -12.20 -3.52
C VAL A 202 -16.03 -13.57 -3.91
N ARG A 203 -17.03 -13.62 -4.81
CA ARG A 203 -17.63 -14.88 -5.26
C ARG A 203 -16.70 -15.79 -6.03
N ASN A 204 -15.67 -15.24 -6.66
CA ASN A 204 -14.73 -15.97 -7.50
C ASN A 204 -13.34 -16.10 -6.87
N ASN A 205 -13.19 -15.88 -5.57
CA ASN A 205 -11.89 -15.92 -4.85
C ASN A 205 -10.80 -15.04 -5.49
N LYS A 206 -11.20 -13.87 -6.03
CA LYS A 206 -10.25 -12.91 -6.57
C LYS A 206 -9.82 -11.94 -5.49
N ALA A 207 -8.59 -11.45 -5.58
CA ALA A 207 -8.10 -10.42 -4.69
C ALA A 207 -8.88 -9.10 -4.88
N VAL A 208 -8.94 -8.29 -3.83
CA VAL A 208 -9.64 -7.00 -3.82
C VAL A 208 -8.69 -5.90 -3.38
N SER A 209 -8.74 -4.76 -4.07
CA SER A 209 -8.17 -3.52 -3.59
C SER A 209 -9.26 -2.65 -2.97
N VAL A 210 -8.97 -2.04 -1.82
CA VAL A 210 -9.89 -1.11 -1.16
C VAL A 210 -9.15 0.17 -0.75
N TYR A 211 -9.87 1.29 -0.78
CA TYR A 211 -9.36 2.50 -0.15
C TYR A 211 -9.39 2.35 1.37
N ALA A 212 -8.32 2.83 2.02
CA ALA A 212 -8.16 2.82 3.47
C ALA A 212 -8.95 3.98 4.10
N ASP A 213 -10.26 3.96 3.93
CA ASP A 213 -11.23 4.91 4.50
C ASP A 213 -11.96 4.29 5.71
N GLU A 214 -12.90 5.03 6.28
CA GLU A 214 -13.68 4.57 7.42
C GLU A 214 -14.44 3.25 7.14
N SER A 215 -14.91 3.06 5.91
CA SER A 215 -15.61 1.83 5.52
C SER A 215 -14.69 0.60 5.48
N ALA A 216 -13.39 0.80 5.28
CA ALA A 216 -12.41 -0.27 5.20
C ALA A 216 -12.31 -1.06 6.51
N ILE A 217 -12.48 -0.41 7.66
CA ILE A 217 -12.38 -1.04 8.99
C ILE A 217 -13.34 -2.23 9.10
N ASN A 218 -14.57 -2.07 8.62
CA ASN A 218 -15.59 -3.13 8.64
C ASN A 218 -15.47 -4.10 7.45
N ARG A 219 -14.93 -3.64 6.31
CA ARG A 219 -14.84 -4.43 5.07
C ARG A 219 -13.64 -5.37 5.06
N ILE A 220 -12.49 -4.95 5.59
CA ILE A 220 -11.25 -5.74 5.57
C ILE A 220 -11.44 -7.15 6.15
N PRO A 221 -12.00 -7.34 7.37
CA PRO A 221 -12.20 -8.68 7.93
C PRO A 221 -13.13 -9.54 7.05
N ALA A 222 -14.23 -8.96 6.56
CA ALA A 222 -15.18 -9.66 5.70
C ALA A 222 -14.57 -10.10 4.37
N LEU A 223 -13.78 -9.24 3.72
CA LEU A 223 -13.11 -9.57 2.45
C LEU A 223 -12.06 -10.66 2.62
N LEU A 224 -11.27 -10.63 3.70
CA LEU A 224 -10.24 -11.63 3.97
C LEU A 224 -10.78 -13.01 4.37
N MET A 225 -12.08 -13.14 4.58
CA MET A 225 -12.76 -14.46 4.66
C MET A 225 -12.91 -15.13 3.28
N TYR A 226 -12.84 -14.36 2.19
CA TYR A 226 -13.07 -14.83 0.82
C TYR A 226 -11.88 -14.67 -0.10
N THR A 227 -10.88 -13.88 0.30
CA THR A 227 -9.66 -13.63 -0.49
C THR A 227 -8.42 -13.90 0.35
N ASP A 228 -7.39 -14.48 -0.24
CA ASP A 228 -6.14 -14.77 0.47
C ASP A 228 -5.32 -13.51 0.74
N GLU A 229 -5.42 -12.52 -0.14
CA GLU A 229 -4.66 -11.26 -0.07
C GLU A 229 -5.55 -10.07 -0.41
N LEU A 230 -5.22 -8.92 0.18
CA LEU A 230 -5.91 -7.66 0.02
C LEU A 230 -4.90 -6.54 -0.29
N SER A 231 -5.27 -5.60 -1.15
CA SER A 231 -4.50 -4.36 -1.37
C SER A 231 -5.21 -3.19 -0.69
N LEU A 232 -4.47 -2.43 0.15
CA LEU A 232 -4.96 -1.22 0.81
C LEU A 232 -4.31 0.01 0.20
N ILE A 233 -5.13 0.96 -0.25
CA ILE A 233 -4.70 2.22 -0.84
C ILE A 233 -5.00 3.37 0.13
N PHE A 234 -3.95 3.91 0.74
CA PHE A 234 -4.03 5.05 1.63
C PHE A 234 -3.96 6.35 0.84
N ARG A 235 -4.94 7.23 1.01
CA ARG A 235 -5.04 8.54 0.35
C ARG A 235 -4.84 9.72 1.30
N ASP A 236 -5.13 9.52 2.57
CA ASP A 236 -4.93 10.46 3.67
C ASP A 236 -4.62 9.69 4.96
N ASP A 237 -4.43 10.39 6.07
CA ASP A 237 -4.03 9.83 7.36
C ASP A 237 -5.18 9.65 8.37
N LYS A 238 -6.43 9.93 7.99
CA LYS A 238 -7.55 9.98 8.93
C LYS A 238 -7.83 8.68 9.67
N ASN A 239 -7.74 7.53 8.99
CA ASN A 239 -8.08 6.23 9.56
C ASN A 239 -6.87 5.31 9.74
N VAL A 240 -5.66 5.84 9.57
CA VAL A 240 -4.42 5.07 9.56
C VAL A 240 -4.23 4.28 10.85
N SER A 241 -4.42 4.89 12.02
CA SER A 241 -4.23 4.22 13.31
C SER A 241 -5.23 3.09 13.54
N GLN A 242 -6.51 3.31 13.21
CA GLN A 242 -7.55 2.29 13.37
C GLN A 242 -7.31 1.09 12.46
N ILE A 243 -6.92 1.34 11.19
CA ILE A 243 -6.60 0.28 10.23
C ILE A 243 -5.32 -0.46 10.67
N ALA A 244 -4.27 0.24 11.10
CA ALA A 244 -3.05 -0.37 11.60
C ALA A 244 -3.33 -1.32 12.78
N ASN A 245 -4.12 -0.87 13.75
CA ASN A 245 -4.54 -1.70 14.88
C ASN A 245 -5.31 -2.93 14.43
N LEU A 246 -6.25 -2.79 13.49
CA LEU A 246 -6.97 -3.92 12.91
C LEU A 246 -6.02 -4.93 12.27
N LEU A 247 -5.08 -4.49 11.43
CA LEU A 247 -4.15 -5.36 10.71
C LEU A 247 -3.24 -6.15 11.66
N VAL A 248 -2.74 -5.49 12.70
CA VAL A 248 -1.81 -6.08 13.66
C VAL A 248 -2.55 -7.00 14.64
N ARG A 249 -3.62 -6.54 15.26
CA ARG A 249 -4.39 -7.32 16.25
C ARG A 249 -5.02 -8.57 15.65
N SER A 250 -5.45 -8.50 14.39
CA SER A 250 -6.00 -9.66 13.67
C SER A 250 -4.92 -10.54 13.02
N SER A 251 -3.62 -10.21 13.20
CA SER A 251 -2.48 -10.94 12.59
C SER A 251 -2.57 -11.09 11.06
N ILE A 252 -3.18 -10.11 10.38
CA ILE A 252 -3.44 -10.16 8.93
C ILE A 252 -2.48 -9.28 8.11
N LEU A 253 -1.54 -8.60 8.75
CA LEU A 253 -0.59 -7.70 8.06
C LEU A 253 0.17 -8.40 6.93
N GLY A 254 0.52 -9.67 7.09
CA GLY A 254 1.21 -10.47 6.06
C GLY A 254 0.37 -10.78 4.82
N ARG A 255 -0.95 -10.54 4.87
CA ARG A 255 -1.91 -10.75 3.76
C ARG A 255 -2.31 -9.45 3.08
N VAL A 256 -1.68 -8.32 3.46
CA VAL A 256 -2.07 -6.99 2.98
C VAL A 256 -0.92 -6.31 2.26
N HIS A 257 -1.22 -5.77 1.09
CA HIS A 257 -0.33 -4.91 0.32
C HIS A 257 -0.71 -3.45 0.55
N ILE A 258 0.28 -2.61 0.79
CA ILE A 258 0.08 -1.20 1.15
C ILE A 258 0.52 -0.30 -0.01
N THR A 259 -0.39 0.53 -0.50
CA THR A 259 -0.12 1.56 -1.51
C THR A 259 -0.40 2.95 -0.93
N ILE A 260 0.53 3.86 -1.12
CA ILE A 260 0.45 5.26 -0.71
C ILE A 260 0.12 6.10 -1.93
N ALA A 261 -1.10 6.65 -1.97
CA ALA A 261 -1.64 7.43 -3.08
C ALA A 261 -2.23 8.75 -2.57
N PRO A 262 -1.41 9.73 -2.15
CA PRO A 262 -1.91 10.99 -1.55
C PRO A 262 -2.94 11.66 -2.45
N SER A 263 -4.07 12.07 -1.88
CA SER A 263 -5.15 12.77 -2.59
C SER A 263 -4.78 14.21 -2.97
N SER A 264 -3.77 14.78 -2.29
CA SER A 264 -3.23 16.12 -2.56
C SER A 264 -1.73 16.17 -2.25
N ALA A 265 -1.01 17.02 -2.96
CA ALA A 265 0.43 17.19 -2.80
C ALA A 265 0.82 18.68 -2.78
N PRO A 266 0.34 19.48 -1.79
CA PRO A 266 0.55 20.93 -1.79
C PRO A 266 2.02 21.35 -1.65
N CYS A 267 2.87 20.45 -1.12
CA CYS A 267 4.32 20.67 -0.94
C CYS A 267 5.17 19.80 -1.88
N GLY A 268 4.59 19.35 -2.99
CA GLY A 268 5.22 18.41 -3.91
C GLY A 268 4.91 16.95 -3.58
N ILE A 269 5.03 16.09 -4.61
CA ILE A 269 4.68 14.67 -4.49
C ILE A 269 5.61 13.91 -3.53
N THR A 270 6.90 14.24 -3.53
CA THR A 270 7.91 13.61 -2.67
C THR A 270 7.57 13.81 -1.19
N ALA A 271 7.21 15.05 -0.81
CA ALA A 271 6.79 15.38 0.55
C ALA A 271 5.50 14.64 0.93
N ALA A 272 4.52 14.60 0.05
CA ALA A 272 3.24 13.93 0.29
C ALA A 272 3.42 12.42 0.51
N TRP A 273 4.25 11.77 -0.31
CA TRP A 273 4.60 10.35 -0.11
C TRP A 273 5.26 10.10 1.25
N ILE A 274 6.27 10.90 1.62
CA ILE A 274 6.99 10.73 2.89
C ILE A 274 6.05 10.93 4.07
N MET A 275 5.22 11.98 4.06
CA MET A 275 4.30 12.28 5.15
C MET A 275 3.33 11.14 5.38
N LEU A 276 2.62 10.73 4.34
CA LEU A 276 1.60 9.68 4.45
C LEU A 276 2.21 8.32 4.75
N ALA A 277 3.31 7.94 4.07
CA ALA A 277 3.97 6.67 4.34
C ALA A 277 4.50 6.58 5.77
N ARG A 278 5.14 7.65 6.30
CA ARG A 278 5.59 7.68 7.70
C ARG A 278 4.45 7.60 8.69
N SER A 279 3.31 8.23 8.39
CA SER A 279 2.10 8.10 9.23
C SER A 279 1.65 6.63 9.30
N VAL A 280 1.55 5.95 8.16
CA VAL A 280 1.17 4.52 8.10
C VAL A 280 2.20 3.64 8.83
N ILE A 281 3.49 3.83 8.58
CA ILE A 281 4.55 3.02 9.20
C ILE A 281 4.58 3.22 10.72
N LYS A 282 4.44 4.46 11.20
CA LYS A 282 4.38 4.76 12.62
C LYS A 282 3.17 4.13 13.30
N ALA A 283 2.01 4.19 12.66
CA ALA A 283 0.81 3.57 13.20
C ALA A 283 0.94 2.05 13.29
N LEU A 284 1.51 1.39 12.29
CA LEU A 284 1.81 -0.04 12.33
C LEU A 284 2.83 -0.38 13.43
N LEU A 285 3.89 0.42 13.55
CA LEU A 285 4.88 0.26 14.62
C LEU A 285 4.23 0.38 16.00
N ASN A 286 3.43 1.42 16.22
CA ASN A 286 2.73 1.63 17.48
C ASN A 286 1.80 0.45 17.80
N ALA A 287 1.00 0.00 16.82
CA ALA A 287 0.10 -1.15 17.01
C ALA A 287 0.86 -2.44 17.37
N MET A 288 2.07 -2.67 16.81
CA MET A 288 2.91 -3.82 17.17
C MET A 288 3.57 -3.70 18.55
N LEU A 289 3.72 -2.49 19.05
CA LEU A 289 4.30 -2.21 20.37
C LEU A 289 3.24 -2.13 21.48
N GLU A 290 1.95 -2.24 21.15
CA GLU A 290 0.90 -2.28 22.15
C GLU A 290 0.97 -3.60 22.96
N PRO A 291 1.02 -3.53 24.30
CA PRO A 291 1.12 -4.73 25.15
C PRO A 291 -0.15 -5.58 25.05
N SER A 292 -0.01 -6.86 24.72
CA SER A 292 -1.15 -7.77 24.55
C SER A 292 -2.01 -7.92 25.81
N GLU A 293 -1.41 -7.83 27.00
CA GLU A 293 -2.13 -7.88 28.29
C GLU A 293 -3.00 -6.63 28.51
N ALA A 294 -2.49 -5.43 28.16
CA ALA A 294 -3.28 -4.21 28.22
C ALA A 294 -4.44 -4.23 27.22
N LEU A 295 -4.21 -4.75 25.99
CA LEU A 295 -5.25 -4.93 25.00
C LEU A 295 -6.35 -5.89 25.44
N LYS A 296 -6.00 -7.03 26.06
CA LYS A 296 -6.99 -7.97 26.64
C LYS A 296 -7.81 -7.31 27.75
N ARG A 297 -7.17 -6.48 28.57
CA ARG A 297 -7.89 -5.72 29.61
C ARG A 297 -8.87 -4.73 28.99
N LEU A 298 -8.49 -4.02 27.90
CA LEU A 298 -9.37 -3.13 27.18
C LEU A 298 -10.58 -3.84 26.56
N GLU A 299 -10.36 -5.01 25.93
CA GLU A 299 -11.43 -5.82 25.34
C GLU A 299 -12.45 -6.34 26.36
N LEU A 300 -12.03 -6.53 27.63
CA LEU A 300 -12.85 -7.05 28.72
C LEU A 300 -13.45 -5.94 29.60
N THR A 301 -13.17 -4.67 29.29
CA THR A 301 -13.54 -3.55 30.16
C THR A 301 -14.59 -2.68 29.47
N ASP A 302 -15.81 -2.67 30.03
CA ASP A 302 -16.92 -1.81 29.62
C ASP A 302 -16.94 -0.45 30.35
N ASP A 303 -16.00 -0.23 31.28
CA ASP A 303 -15.94 0.97 32.12
C ASP A 303 -14.96 2.00 31.57
N HIS A 304 -15.46 3.20 31.21
CA HIS A 304 -14.70 4.29 30.63
C HIS A 304 -13.52 4.78 31.51
N ILE A 305 -13.62 4.67 32.83
CA ILE A 305 -12.56 5.11 33.75
C ILE A 305 -11.37 4.13 33.68
N SER A 306 -11.67 2.84 33.65
CA SER A 306 -10.65 1.80 33.51
C SER A 306 -10.01 1.80 32.13
N VAL A 307 -10.76 2.13 31.07
CA VAL A 307 -10.21 2.33 29.72
C VAL A 307 -9.23 3.51 29.72
N ALA A 308 -9.60 4.64 30.29
CA ALA A 308 -8.72 5.82 30.37
C ALA A 308 -7.42 5.53 31.15
N ALA A 309 -7.50 4.77 32.25
CA ALA A 309 -6.31 4.37 33.01
C ALA A 309 -5.37 3.44 32.25
N ILE A 310 -5.93 2.54 31.42
CA ILE A 310 -5.13 1.64 30.55
C ILE A 310 -4.49 2.45 29.42
N ASP A 311 -5.20 3.40 28.82
CA ASP A 311 -4.67 4.27 27.79
C ASP A 311 -3.52 5.15 28.32
N GLU A 312 -3.63 5.69 29.54
CA GLU A 312 -2.55 6.43 30.19
C GLU A 312 -1.32 5.55 30.46
N GLU A 313 -1.53 4.27 30.84
CA GLU A 313 -0.46 3.29 30.99
C GLU A 313 0.26 3.03 29.66
N LEU A 314 -0.49 2.94 28.53
CA LEU A 314 0.05 2.73 27.19
C LEU A 314 0.83 3.94 26.68
N GLU A 315 0.34 5.17 26.92
CA GLU A 315 1.03 6.41 26.54
C GLU A 315 2.41 6.57 27.20
N GLY A 316 2.64 5.96 28.34
CA GLY A 316 3.91 5.99 29.06
C GLY A 316 5.06 5.20 28.40
N TYR A 317 4.82 4.49 27.29
CA TYR A 317 5.85 3.68 26.63
C TYR A 317 6.66 4.43 25.59
N PRO A 318 8.00 4.22 25.50
CA PRO A 318 8.90 5.02 24.70
C PRO A 318 8.92 4.60 23.21
N CYS A 319 7.79 4.72 22.49
CA CYS A 319 7.70 4.40 21.05
C CYS A 319 8.67 5.21 20.18
N LYS A 320 9.02 6.44 20.60
CA LYS A 320 9.93 7.29 19.85
C LYS A 320 11.32 6.66 19.72
N GLN A 321 11.85 6.06 20.79
CA GLN A 321 13.17 5.42 20.77
C GLN A 321 13.20 4.21 19.82
N ILE A 322 12.10 3.48 19.71
CA ILE A 322 11.97 2.37 18.77
C ILE A 322 11.88 2.89 17.34
N TRP A 323 11.15 3.98 17.10
CA TRP A 323 11.11 4.64 15.81
C TRP A 323 12.50 5.14 15.37
N ASP A 324 13.21 5.82 16.25
CA ASP A 324 14.55 6.32 15.96
C ASP A 324 15.53 5.17 15.66
N GLN A 325 15.42 4.06 16.39
CA GLN A 325 16.21 2.84 16.13
C GLN A 325 15.85 2.18 14.79
N LEU A 326 14.58 2.16 14.41
CA LEU A 326 14.13 1.66 13.11
C LEU A 326 14.77 2.47 11.96
N LEU A 327 14.84 3.80 12.09
CA LEU A 327 15.50 4.66 11.10
C LEU A 327 17.00 4.33 10.99
N VAL A 328 17.69 4.16 12.13
CA VAL A 328 19.10 3.77 12.16
C VAL A 328 19.30 2.39 11.54
N PHE A 329 18.49 1.40 11.93
CA PHE A 329 18.55 0.03 11.41
C PHE A 329 18.37 -0.03 9.89
N SER A 330 17.47 0.79 9.36
CA SER A 330 17.18 0.86 7.92
C SER A 330 18.12 1.80 7.15
N GLY A 331 19.04 2.50 7.82
CA GLY A 331 19.96 3.43 7.20
C GLY A 331 19.32 4.68 6.58
N VAL A 332 18.15 5.10 7.09
CA VAL A 332 17.39 6.23 6.52
C VAL A 332 17.52 7.50 7.37
N GLY A 333 17.38 8.66 6.72
CA GLY A 333 17.50 9.96 7.37
C GLY A 333 16.31 10.29 8.29
N GLY A 334 16.57 10.94 9.43
CA GLY A 334 15.55 11.44 10.36
C GLY A 334 14.97 12.79 9.94
N SER A 335 15.83 13.74 9.59
CA SER A 335 15.45 15.11 9.21
C SER A 335 15.28 15.22 7.69
N TRP A 336 14.06 15.27 7.21
CA TRP A 336 13.75 15.23 5.78
C TRP A 336 13.17 16.55 5.23
N LEU A 337 12.53 17.37 6.07
CA LEU A 337 11.70 18.48 5.59
C LEU A 337 12.49 19.55 4.83
N LYS A 338 13.70 19.92 5.33
CA LYS A 338 14.54 20.92 4.67
C LYS A 338 15.09 20.39 3.34
N ASP A 339 15.53 19.14 3.34
CA ASP A 339 16.12 18.51 2.16
C ASP A 339 15.11 18.32 1.04
N ILE A 340 13.86 17.98 1.39
CA ILE A 340 12.79 17.84 0.40
C ILE A 340 12.37 19.20 -0.16
N LYS A 341 12.27 20.24 0.67
CA LYS A 341 11.99 21.60 0.17
C LYS A 341 13.07 22.09 -0.81
N LYS A 342 14.34 21.77 -0.52
CA LYS A 342 15.45 22.09 -1.43
C LYS A 342 15.33 21.30 -2.74
N PHE A 343 15.12 19.99 -2.66
CA PHE A 343 14.97 19.09 -3.81
C PHE A 343 13.81 19.53 -4.73
N GLU A 344 12.62 19.78 -4.19
CA GLU A 344 11.46 20.23 -4.97
C GLU A 344 11.73 21.60 -5.62
N GLY A 345 12.43 22.52 -4.92
CA GLY A 345 12.83 23.80 -5.48
C GLY A 345 13.86 23.69 -6.62
N GLU A 346 14.80 22.76 -6.54
CA GLU A 346 15.77 22.47 -7.58
C GLU A 346 15.09 21.87 -8.83
N CYS A 347 14.18 20.92 -8.64
CA CYS A 347 13.41 20.31 -9.72
C CYS A 347 12.49 21.32 -10.43
N ALA A 348 11.85 22.24 -9.68
CA ALA A 348 11.01 23.29 -10.26
C ALA A 348 11.80 24.30 -11.11
N ASN A 349 13.10 24.48 -10.83
CA ASN A 349 13.99 25.40 -11.57
C ASN A 349 14.78 24.70 -12.69
N GLY A 350 14.49 23.43 -13.00
CA GLY A 350 15.13 22.71 -14.10
C GLY A 350 16.62 22.42 -13.90
N LYS A 351 17.07 22.33 -12.65
CA LYS A 351 18.46 22.00 -12.29
C LYS A 351 18.61 20.55 -11.88
#